data_2e5a0692c79c5e675223a0f5a2722534
#
_entry.id   2e5a0692c79c5e675223a0f5a2722534
#
_cell.length_a   1.000
_cell.length_b   1.000
_cell.length_c   1.000
_cell.angle_alpha   90.00
_cell.angle_beta   90.00
_cell.angle_gamma   90.00
#
_symmetry.space_group_name_H-M   'P 1'
#
loop_
_entity.id
_entity.type
_entity.pdbx_description
1 polymer ?
#
loop_
_entity_poly.entity_id
_entity_poly.type
_entity_poly.pdbx_seq_one_letter_code
_entity_poly.pdbx_strand_id
1 'polypeptide(L)' 'MDNNEIHIGNRIKQVLEEQGRSITWLANKIDCSRENLYKMFKNSWIHTDRLLKISKALNHDFFKEYSQLLEKQKA' A
#
# COMPACT_ATOMS: atom_id res chain seq x y z
N MET A 1 -5.23 16.98 15.56
CA MET A 1 -5.89 16.63 14.39
C MET A 1 -5.98 15.15 14.20
N ASP A 2 -7.11 14.69 14.03
CA ASP A 2 -7.28 13.32 13.84
C ASP A 2 -7.38 12.97 12.40
N ASN A 3 -6.73 11.96 12.01
CA ASN A 3 -6.65 11.59 10.64
C ASN A 3 -7.26 10.22 10.45
N ASN A 4 -8.49 10.21 10.00
CA ASN A 4 -9.19 8.96 9.76
C ASN A 4 -8.97 8.44 8.37
N GLU A 5 -7.90 8.89 7.74
CA GLU A 5 -7.59 8.46 6.37
C GLU A 5 -6.30 7.70 6.32
N ILE A 6 -6.24 6.78 5.38
CA ILE A 6 -5.03 6.05 5.10
C ILE A 6 -4.47 6.58 3.78
N HIS A 7 -3.21 7.00 3.80
CA HIS A 7 -2.52 7.31 2.57
C HIS A 7 -1.84 6.05 2.10
N ILE A 8 -2.52 5.31 1.22
CA ILE A 8 -2.08 3.96 0.89
C ILE A 8 -0.70 3.93 0.26
N GLY A 9 -0.36 4.94 -0.54
CA GLY A 9 0.97 5.01 -1.13
C GLY A 9 2.06 5.03 -0.08
N ASN A 10 1.88 5.86 0.96
CA ASN A 10 2.83 5.93 2.06
C ASN A 10 2.92 4.63 2.83
N ARG A 11 1.77 3.99 3.05
CA ARG A 11 1.74 2.72 3.78
C ARG A 11 2.49 1.63 3.03
N ILE A 12 2.28 1.56 1.72
CA ILE A 12 2.98 0.56 0.91
C ILE A 12 4.49 0.80 0.97
N LYS A 13 4.89 2.06 0.83
CA LYS A 13 6.31 2.40 0.88
C LYS A 13 6.90 2.04 2.24
N GLN A 14 6.17 2.31 3.31
CA GLN A 14 6.62 2.03 4.66
C GLN A 14 6.82 0.54 4.87
N VAL A 15 5.84 -0.28 4.46
CA VAL A 15 5.95 -1.72 4.62
C VAL A 15 7.10 -2.27 3.78
N LEU A 16 7.28 -1.74 2.57
CA LEU A 16 8.37 -2.15 1.71
C LEU A 16 9.72 -1.91 2.40
N GLU A 17 9.87 -0.73 2.99
CA GLU A 17 11.10 -0.36 3.70
C GLU A 17 11.30 -1.22 4.94
N GLU A 18 10.23 -1.49 5.67
CA GLU A 18 10.32 -2.33 6.87
C GLU A 18 10.78 -3.74 6.52
N GLN A 19 10.40 -4.23 5.35
CA GLN A 19 10.80 -5.55 4.92
C GLN A 19 12.17 -5.57 4.25
N GLY A 20 12.79 -4.41 4.08
CA GLY A 20 14.09 -4.32 3.44
C GLY A 20 14.07 -4.66 1.96
N ARG A 21 12.92 -4.49 1.31
CA ARG A 21 12.78 -4.78 -0.11
C ARG A 21 13.01 -3.53 -0.94
N SER A 22 13.58 -3.69 -2.11
CA SER A 22 13.83 -2.56 -3.00
C SER A 22 12.60 -2.24 -3.85
N ILE A 23 12.59 -1.03 -4.38
CA ILE A 23 11.54 -0.61 -5.31
C ILE A 23 11.57 -1.48 -6.57
N THR A 24 12.76 -1.79 -7.05
CA THR A 24 12.91 -2.66 -8.22
C THR A 24 12.32 -4.03 -7.96
N TRP A 25 12.53 -4.56 -6.76
CA TRP A 25 11.97 -5.86 -6.39
C TRP A 25 10.44 -5.84 -6.48
N LEU A 26 9.82 -4.81 -5.90
CA LEU A 26 8.36 -4.72 -5.94
C LEU A 26 7.83 -4.49 -7.34
N ALA A 27 8.49 -3.62 -8.11
CA ALA A 27 8.06 -3.36 -9.48
C ALA A 27 8.05 -4.63 -10.30
N ASN A 28 9.06 -5.48 -10.13
CA ASN A 28 9.11 -6.76 -10.83
C ASN A 28 8.01 -7.70 -10.37
N LYS A 29 7.73 -7.70 -9.08
CA LYS A 29 6.72 -8.61 -8.53
C LYS A 29 5.31 -8.30 -9.01
N ILE A 30 4.99 -7.00 -9.19
CA ILE A 30 3.66 -6.61 -9.62
C ILE A 30 3.63 -6.22 -11.09
N ASP A 31 4.73 -6.47 -11.81
CA ASP A 31 4.83 -6.28 -13.25
C ASP A 31 4.50 -4.84 -13.65
N CYS A 32 5.19 -3.91 -13.06
CA CYS A 32 5.06 -2.50 -13.44
C CYS A 32 6.43 -1.84 -13.44
N SER A 33 6.49 -0.64 -14.02
CA SER A 33 7.74 0.11 -14.05
C SER A 33 7.99 0.78 -12.71
N ARG A 34 9.27 1.10 -12.45
CA ARG A 34 9.61 1.84 -11.25
C ARG A 34 8.96 3.22 -11.23
N GLU A 35 8.85 3.84 -12.42
CA GLU A 35 8.21 5.15 -12.51
C GLU A 35 6.76 5.10 -12.08
N ASN A 36 6.05 4.06 -12.51
CA ASN A 36 4.66 3.90 -12.09
C ASN A 36 4.56 3.67 -10.60
N LEU A 37 5.53 2.95 -10.04
CA LEU A 37 5.54 2.69 -8.61
C LEU A 37 5.79 3.97 -7.82
N TYR A 38 6.70 4.83 -8.29
CA TYR A 38 6.92 6.12 -7.64
C TYR A 38 5.67 6.98 -7.65
N LYS A 39 4.94 6.98 -8.78
CA LYS A 39 3.68 7.72 -8.85
C LYS A 39 2.67 7.17 -7.87
N MET A 40 2.63 5.86 -7.75
CA MET A 40 1.71 5.20 -6.83
C MET A 40 1.97 5.60 -5.38
N PHE A 41 3.24 5.71 -5.01
CA PHE A 41 3.58 6.09 -3.63
C PHE A 41 3.06 7.47 -3.25
N LYS A 42 2.84 8.34 -4.23
CA LYS A 42 2.35 9.69 -3.97
C LYS A 42 0.84 9.75 -3.80
N ASN A 43 0.14 8.69 -4.21
CA ASN A 43 -1.31 8.69 -4.19
C ASN A 43 -1.85 8.21 -2.87
N SER A 44 -2.91 8.86 -2.41
CA SER A 44 -3.59 8.46 -1.19
C SER A 44 -4.56 7.32 -1.42
N TRP A 45 -4.75 6.91 -2.68
CA TRP A 45 -5.66 5.83 -3.03
C TRP A 45 -5.05 4.99 -4.14
N ILE A 46 -5.59 3.80 -4.34
CA ILE A 46 -5.11 2.88 -5.35
C ILE A 46 -6.26 1.97 -5.73
N HIS A 47 -6.24 1.48 -6.97
CA HIS A 47 -7.24 0.50 -7.40
C HIS A 47 -7.10 -0.78 -6.58
N THR A 48 -8.23 -1.36 -6.22
CA THR A 48 -8.23 -2.53 -5.33
C THR A 48 -7.53 -3.72 -5.96
N ASP A 49 -7.63 -3.90 -7.27
CA ASP A 49 -6.94 -5.03 -7.91
C ASP A 49 -5.43 -4.86 -7.82
N ARG A 50 -4.93 -3.64 -7.95
CA ARG A 50 -3.49 -3.37 -7.80
C ARG A 50 -3.08 -3.57 -6.35
N LEU A 51 -3.91 -3.10 -5.43
CA LEU A 51 -3.63 -3.28 -4.01
C LEU A 51 -3.58 -4.75 -3.63
N LEU A 52 -4.42 -5.57 -4.25
CA LEU A 52 -4.39 -7.00 -4.01
C LEU A 52 -3.06 -7.60 -4.45
N LYS A 53 -2.57 -7.21 -5.63
CA LYS A 53 -1.28 -7.70 -6.10
C LYS A 53 -0.15 -7.31 -5.15
N ILE A 54 -0.16 -6.06 -4.68
CA ILE A 54 0.86 -5.56 -3.78
C ILE A 54 0.79 -6.28 -2.45
N SER A 55 -0.42 -6.49 -1.94
CA SER A 55 -0.61 -7.20 -0.68
C SER A 55 -0.04 -8.62 -0.77
N LYS A 56 -0.27 -9.28 -1.90
CA LYS A 56 0.28 -10.62 -2.09
C LYS A 56 1.80 -10.59 -2.18
N ALA A 57 2.33 -9.61 -2.90
CA ALA A 57 3.78 -9.50 -3.09
C ALA A 57 4.49 -9.25 -1.77
N LEU A 58 3.94 -8.38 -0.93
CA LEU A 58 4.55 -8.02 0.34
C LEU A 58 4.09 -8.92 1.49
N ASN A 59 3.17 -9.83 1.22
CA ASN A 59 2.61 -10.71 2.23
C ASN A 59 2.08 -9.87 3.40
N HIS A 60 1.36 -8.79 3.08
CA HIS A 60 0.82 -7.87 4.05
C HIS A 60 -0.60 -7.51 3.65
N ASP A 61 -1.53 -7.62 4.59
CA ASP A 61 -2.95 -7.40 4.32
C ASP A 61 -3.29 -5.92 4.51
N PHE A 62 -3.16 -5.13 3.43
CA PHE A 62 -3.51 -3.72 3.47
C PHE A 62 -5.01 -3.50 3.61
N PHE A 63 -5.82 -4.45 3.16
CA PHE A 63 -7.27 -4.34 3.30
C PHE A 63 -7.69 -4.37 4.76
N LYS A 64 -6.94 -5.09 5.57
CA LYS A 64 -7.22 -5.13 7.00
C LYS A 64 -7.03 -3.76 7.64
N GLU A 65 -6.10 -2.96 7.14
CA GLU A 65 -5.90 -1.62 7.65
C GLU A 65 -7.15 -0.76 7.42
N TYR A 66 -7.77 -0.91 6.25
CA TYR A 66 -9.01 -0.21 5.96
C TYR A 66 -10.16 -0.73 6.82
N SER A 67 -10.21 -2.03 7.00
CA SER A 67 -11.25 -2.64 7.83
C SER A 67 -11.14 -2.14 9.27
N GLN A 68 -9.94 -2.04 9.79
CA GLN A 68 -9.72 -1.54 11.15
C GLN A 68 -10.12 -0.08 11.27
N LEU A 69 -9.84 0.71 10.24
CA LEU A 69 -10.24 2.11 10.22
C LEU A 69 -11.76 2.23 10.26
N LEU A 70 -12.44 1.38 9.49
CA LEU A 70 -13.89 1.38 9.46
C LEU A 70 -14.48 1.02 10.83
N GLU A 71 -13.88 0.06 11.52
CA GLU A 71 -14.33 -0.34 12.83
C GLU A 71 -14.18 0.77 13.85
N LYS A 72 -13.11 1.54 13.76
CA LYS A 72 -12.90 2.65 14.68
C LYS A 72 -13.98 3.69 14.54
N GLN A 73 -14.51 3.87 13.34
CA GLN A 73 -15.50 4.90 13.08
C GLN A 73 -16.90 4.48 13.45
N LYS A 74 -17.09 3.22 13.77
CA LYS A 74 -18.39 2.72 14.16
C LYS A 74 -18.74 3.01 15.59
N ALA A 75 -17.78 3.36 16.37
CA ALA A 75 -17.98 3.51 17.81
C ALA A 75 -19.03 4.57 18.18
#